data_f67be373aba83c19f67a5e5fc1479958
#
_entry.id   f67be373aba83c19f67a5e5fc1479958
#
_cell.length_a   1.000
_cell.length_b   1.000
_cell.length_c   1.000
_cell.angle_alpha   90.00
_cell.angle_beta   90.00
_cell.angle_gamma   90.00
#
_symmetry.space_group_name_H-M   'P 1'
#
loop_
_entity.id
_entity.type
_entity.pdbx_description
1 polymer ?
#
loop_
_entity_poly.entity_id
_entity_poly.type
_entity_poly.pdbx_seq_one_letter_code
_entity_poly.pdbx_strand_id
1 'polypeptide(L)'
;MKMFERSSGILLHPTSLPGKYGIGTLGKEAFAFVDFLKKSNQKLWQIFPLGPTGYGDSPYQSFSTFAGNPYLIDFDLLVEENLLSQSDLEGISFGENPENVDYGAIYNQKYPLLRKAYENYKNTKDNKEREELKHLFEEFKAHNQSWLNDFAMYISLKNHFNGLPWNEWPEDIKSRQPEAMEKYYETVKEEVEYQKFIQFLFFKQWNAVKKYANENGVKIIGDIPIFVAADSSDAWANPEIFLFDEERKPVKVAGVPPDYFSATGQLWGNPLYNWDKLKELNYKWWIDRVKANLSTCDIIRIDHFRGFDEYWAVPYGDKTAENGTWCPGPRMDLFNAIKNELGELPIIAEDLGTMTQGVIDLREATGFPGMKILGFAFDSKEENDYLPHTYTKNCVVYTGTHDNDTLIGWFTKANEDDKQFARDYLNSRSDDEIHWDAIRGAWSSVASMAIVPIQDFLGLGSEARINTPGLASGNWQWRLKEGVLTDELAERIAKLTKVYSR
;
A
#
# COMPACT_ATOMS: atom_id res chain seq x y z
N MET A 1 -6.98 17.15 -18.94
CA MET A 1 -7.27 16.14 -17.93
C MET A 1 -8.57 16.49 -17.19
N LYS A 2 -9.46 15.53 -16.99
CA LYS A 2 -10.69 15.77 -16.20
C LYS A 2 -10.27 15.87 -14.73
N MET A 3 -10.50 17.01 -14.11
CA MET A 3 -10.21 17.22 -12.69
C MET A 3 -11.03 16.23 -11.85
N PHE A 4 -10.45 15.71 -10.76
CA PHE A 4 -11.20 14.90 -9.81
C PHE A 4 -12.42 15.65 -9.28
N GLU A 5 -13.53 14.94 -9.11
CA GLU A 5 -14.73 15.51 -8.49
C GLU A 5 -14.47 15.79 -7.00
N ARG A 6 -15.14 16.86 -6.49
CA ARG A 6 -15.07 17.19 -5.08
C ARG A 6 -15.62 16.03 -4.25
N SER A 7 -14.78 15.47 -3.39
CA SER A 7 -15.11 14.27 -2.63
C SER A 7 -14.28 14.15 -1.36
N SER A 8 -14.72 13.28 -0.46
CA SER A 8 -13.97 12.91 0.73
C SER A 8 -13.90 11.41 0.89
N GLY A 9 -12.98 10.95 1.72
CA GLY A 9 -12.75 9.54 1.99
C GLY A 9 -12.01 9.28 3.29
N ILE A 10 -11.87 7.99 3.57
CA ILE A 10 -11.19 7.49 4.77
C ILE A 10 -9.97 6.69 4.35
N LEU A 11 -8.86 6.91 5.04
CA LEU A 11 -7.66 6.09 4.99
C LEU A 11 -7.78 5.00 6.06
N LEU A 12 -7.84 3.75 5.62
CA LEU A 12 -7.79 2.56 6.49
C LEU A 12 -7.34 1.35 5.66
N HIS A 13 -6.19 0.79 5.99
CA HIS A 13 -5.73 -0.43 5.31
C HIS A 13 -6.52 -1.66 5.77
N PRO A 14 -6.81 -2.64 4.89
CA PRO A 14 -7.55 -3.83 5.27
C PRO A 14 -6.94 -4.60 6.47
N THR A 15 -5.62 -4.62 6.64
CA THR A 15 -4.97 -5.26 7.81
C THR A 15 -5.42 -4.68 9.14
N SER A 16 -5.82 -3.41 9.15
CA SER A 16 -6.28 -2.70 10.35
C SER A 16 -7.77 -2.87 10.64
N LEU A 17 -8.52 -3.58 9.82
CA LEU A 17 -9.91 -3.92 10.11
C LEU A 17 -9.99 -4.83 11.34
N PRO A 18 -11.08 -4.74 12.13
CA PRO A 18 -11.30 -5.67 13.25
C PRO A 18 -11.49 -7.10 12.73
N GLY A 19 -11.65 -8.07 13.61
CA GLY A 19 -11.97 -9.44 13.27
C GLY A 19 -11.15 -10.47 14.04
N LYS A 20 -11.62 -11.70 14.04
CA LYS A 20 -11.16 -12.81 14.88
C LYS A 20 -9.85 -13.46 14.43
N TYR A 21 -9.35 -13.14 13.24
CA TYR A 21 -8.17 -13.78 12.66
C TYR A 21 -6.85 -13.04 12.93
N GLY A 22 -6.80 -12.19 13.97
CA GLY A 22 -5.58 -11.49 14.41
C GLY A 22 -5.09 -10.38 13.48
N ILE A 23 -5.68 -10.27 12.30
CA ILE A 23 -5.45 -9.25 11.28
C ILE A 23 -6.77 -9.02 10.55
N GLY A 24 -6.97 -7.84 9.97
CA GLY A 24 -8.14 -7.61 9.13
C GLY A 24 -8.11 -8.47 7.87
N THR A 25 -9.27 -8.92 7.43
CA THR A 25 -9.44 -9.83 6.29
C THR A 25 -10.46 -9.30 5.28
N LEU A 26 -10.50 -9.90 4.10
CA LEU A 26 -11.40 -9.55 3.00
C LEU A 26 -12.79 -10.19 3.13
N GLY A 27 -13.19 -10.45 4.38
CA GLY A 27 -14.48 -11.02 4.75
C GLY A 27 -15.48 -9.97 5.22
N LYS A 28 -16.37 -10.38 6.13
CA LYS A 28 -17.50 -9.60 6.65
C LYS A 28 -17.12 -8.17 7.05
N GLU A 29 -15.97 -7.98 7.70
CA GLU A 29 -15.55 -6.68 8.24
C GLU A 29 -15.16 -5.70 7.13
N ALA A 30 -14.63 -6.20 6.01
CA ALA A 30 -14.34 -5.36 4.84
C ALA A 30 -15.63 -4.86 4.17
N PHE A 31 -16.65 -5.72 4.05
CA PHE A 31 -17.96 -5.32 3.54
C PHE A 31 -18.66 -4.35 4.50
N ALA A 32 -18.61 -4.61 5.80
CA ALA A 32 -19.17 -3.72 6.82
C ALA A 32 -18.50 -2.33 6.81
N PHE A 33 -17.19 -2.27 6.51
CA PHE A 33 -16.51 -0.99 6.35
C PHE A 33 -16.99 -0.22 5.11
N VAL A 34 -17.27 -0.91 4.01
CA VAL A 34 -17.91 -0.28 2.83
C VAL A 34 -19.30 0.27 3.18
N ASP A 35 -20.10 -0.47 3.96
CA ASP A 35 -21.40 0.00 4.44
C ASP A 35 -21.27 1.25 5.32
N PHE A 36 -20.26 1.30 6.20
CA PHE A 36 -19.93 2.48 6.99
C PHE A 36 -19.55 3.67 6.12
N LEU A 37 -18.70 3.48 5.09
CA LEU A 37 -18.34 4.53 4.13
C LEU A 37 -19.57 5.08 3.42
N LYS A 38 -20.46 4.21 2.93
CA LYS A 38 -21.71 4.61 2.31
C LYS A 38 -22.59 5.41 3.27
N LYS A 39 -22.79 4.91 4.51
CA LYS A 39 -23.59 5.56 5.55
C LYS A 39 -23.04 6.93 5.92
N SER A 40 -21.75 7.08 5.97
CA SER A 40 -21.04 8.34 6.25
C SER A 40 -20.87 9.26 5.02
N ASN A 41 -21.49 8.91 3.87
CA ASN A 41 -21.39 9.61 2.58
C ASN A 41 -19.94 9.77 2.07
N GLN A 42 -19.04 8.83 2.42
CA GLN A 42 -17.70 8.84 1.88
C GLN A 42 -17.65 8.16 0.51
N LYS A 43 -16.92 8.77 -0.42
CA LYS A 43 -16.79 8.28 -1.80
C LYS A 43 -15.45 7.61 -2.08
N LEU A 44 -14.51 7.71 -1.15
CA LEU A 44 -13.15 7.24 -1.33
C LEU A 44 -12.72 6.37 -0.13
N TRP A 45 -12.12 5.24 -0.44
CA TRP A 45 -11.42 4.38 0.52
C TRP A 45 -9.95 4.29 0.12
N GLN A 46 -9.06 4.88 0.89
CA GLN A 46 -7.62 4.78 0.62
C GLN A 46 -6.99 3.65 1.42
N ILE A 47 -6.15 2.88 0.74
CA ILE A 47 -5.40 1.75 1.28
C ILE A 47 -3.91 1.89 0.94
N PHE A 48 -3.07 1.11 1.63
CA PHE A 48 -1.65 0.95 1.30
C PHE A 48 -1.46 -0.14 0.22
N PRO A 49 -0.21 -0.38 -0.25
CA PRO A 49 0.04 -1.48 -1.17
C PRO A 49 -0.47 -2.82 -0.63
N LEU A 50 -1.11 -3.61 -1.49
CA LEU A 50 -1.73 -4.90 -1.12
C LEU A 50 -0.78 -6.09 -1.23
N GLY A 51 0.50 -5.87 -1.52
CA GLY A 51 1.47 -6.93 -1.76
C GLY A 51 1.83 -7.75 -0.52
N PRO A 52 2.35 -8.98 -0.70
CA PRO A 52 2.82 -9.80 0.40
C PRO A 52 4.02 -9.14 1.08
N THR A 53 3.98 -9.07 2.41
CA THR A 53 5.02 -8.43 3.21
C THR A 53 6.11 -9.42 3.61
N GLY A 54 7.34 -8.91 3.71
CA GLY A 54 8.48 -9.64 4.24
C GLY A 54 8.76 -9.33 5.70
N TYR A 55 10.00 -9.53 6.10
CA TYR A 55 10.47 -9.17 7.43
C TYR A 55 10.35 -7.65 7.64
N GLY A 56 9.73 -7.24 8.75
CA GLY A 56 9.44 -5.83 9.06
C GLY A 56 8.02 -5.38 8.68
N ASP A 57 7.23 -6.28 8.07
CA ASP A 57 5.77 -6.18 7.86
C ASP A 57 5.30 -4.97 7.02
N SER A 58 6.25 -4.20 6.46
CA SER A 58 5.94 -3.01 5.65
C SER A 58 5.31 -3.38 4.31
N PRO A 59 4.12 -2.85 3.98
CA PRO A 59 3.52 -3.03 2.67
C PRO A 59 4.32 -2.37 1.54
N TYR A 60 5.24 -1.44 1.87
CA TYR A 60 6.13 -0.78 0.91
C TYR A 60 7.40 -1.58 0.60
N GLN A 61 7.65 -2.68 1.32
CA GLN A 61 8.74 -3.64 1.09
C GLN A 61 8.17 -5.02 0.74
N SER A 62 7.44 -5.08 -0.36
CA SER A 62 6.75 -6.29 -0.80
C SER A 62 7.64 -7.22 -1.63
N PHE A 63 7.40 -8.52 -1.54
CA PHE A 63 8.03 -9.53 -2.41
C PHE A 63 7.57 -9.45 -3.88
N SER A 64 6.50 -8.72 -4.16
CA SER A 64 6.02 -8.46 -5.51
C SER A 64 5.13 -7.23 -5.57
N THR A 65 5.28 -6.44 -6.61
CA THR A 65 4.39 -5.30 -6.90
C THR A 65 3.07 -5.72 -7.55
N PHE A 66 2.92 -7.00 -7.91
CA PHE A 66 1.73 -7.55 -8.58
C PHE A 66 0.90 -8.47 -7.69
N ALA A 67 1.54 -9.20 -6.79
CA ALA A 67 0.89 -10.20 -5.96
C ALA A 67 0.10 -9.59 -4.80
N GLY A 68 -0.91 -10.32 -4.32
CA GLY A 68 -1.69 -9.96 -3.15
C GLY A 68 -1.17 -10.60 -1.86
N ASN A 69 -1.45 -9.96 -0.72
CA ASN A 69 -1.02 -10.40 0.60
C ASN A 69 -1.91 -11.55 1.10
N PRO A 70 -1.38 -12.78 1.26
CA PRO A 70 -2.15 -13.92 1.73
C PRO A 70 -2.75 -13.75 3.14
N TYR A 71 -2.17 -12.84 3.95
CA TYR A 71 -2.70 -12.56 5.29
C TYR A 71 -4.11 -11.97 5.27
N LEU A 72 -4.51 -11.35 4.16
CA LEU A 72 -5.84 -10.76 4.00
C LEU A 72 -6.92 -11.78 3.64
N ILE A 73 -6.56 -13.01 3.27
CA ILE A 73 -7.53 -14.05 2.93
C ILE A 73 -8.38 -14.37 4.17
N ASP A 74 -9.70 -14.31 3.99
CA ASP A 74 -10.68 -14.62 5.00
C ASP A 74 -11.01 -16.11 5.03
N PHE A 75 -11.01 -16.70 6.23
CA PHE A 75 -11.22 -18.14 6.37
C PHE A 75 -12.70 -18.52 6.48
N ASP A 76 -13.60 -17.62 6.91
CA ASP A 76 -15.02 -17.93 6.89
C ASP A 76 -15.50 -18.15 5.45
N LEU A 77 -15.00 -17.34 4.50
CA LEU A 77 -15.28 -17.54 3.07
C LEU A 77 -14.72 -18.88 2.56
N LEU A 78 -13.56 -19.33 3.06
CA LEU A 78 -13.03 -20.65 2.70
C LEU A 78 -13.87 -21.80 3.30
N VAL A 79 -14.48 -21.59 4.45
CA VAL A 79 -15.43 -22.56 5.03
C VAL A 79 -16.72 -22.62 4.20
N GLU A 80 -17.26 -21.48 3.80
CA GLU A 80 -18.44 -21.39 2.92
C GLU A 80 -18.20 -22.11 1.57
N GLU A 81 -16.97 -22.06 1.07
CA GLU A 81 -16.56 -22.74 -0.17
C GLU A 81 -16.14 -24.22 0.02
N ASN A 82 -16.31 -24.76 1.21
CA ASN A 82 -15.90 -26.13 1.53
C ASN A 82 -14.40 -26.41 1.29
N LEU A 83 -13.55 -25.38 1.40
CA LEU A 83 -12.10 -25.48 1.39
C LEU A 83 -11.52 -25.70 2.80
N LEU A 84 -12.21 -25.25 3.82
CA LEU A 84 -11.95 -25.53 5.23
C LEU A 84 -13.26 -25.96 5.91
N SER A 85 -13.15 -26.49 7.13
CA SER A 85 -14.28 -26.71 8.04
C SER A 85 -14.17 -25.84 9.29
N GLN A 86 -15.26 -25.61 9.99
CA GLN A 86 -15.22 -24.85 11.27
C GLN A 86 -14.26 -25.51 12.28
N SER A 87 -14.19 -26.84 12.31
CA SER A 87 -13.27 -27.58 13.19
C SER A 87 -11.80 -27.34 12.88
N ASP A 88 -11.46 -26.89 11.66
CA ASP A 88 -10.09 -26.54 11.29
C ASP A 88 -9.63 -25.23 11.93
N LEU A 89 -10.57 -24.41 12.35
CA LEU A 89 -10.34 -23.09 12.96
C LEU A 89 -10.43 -23.11 14.47
N GLU A 90 -10.91 -24.21 15.07
CA GLU A 90 -11.09 -24.33 16.52
C GLU A 90 -9.75 -24.39 17.25
N GLY A 91 -9.63 -23.62 18.35
CA GLY A 91 -8.46 -23.63 19.22
C GLY A 91 -7.21 -22.92 18.65
N ILE A 92 -7.31 -22.27 17.52
CA ILE A 92 -6.21 -21.50 16.92
C ILE A 92 -6.22 -20.08 17.48
N SER A 93 -5.07 -19.62 18.01
CA SER A 93 -4.85 -18.23 18.41
C SER A 93 -4.04 -17.50 17.35
N PHE A 94 -4.55 -16.36 16.89
CA PHE A 94 -3.90 -15.47 15.94
C PHE A 94 -3.24 -14.25 16.59
N GLY A 95 -2.96 -14.32 17.88
CA GLY A 95 -2.43 -13.24 18.72
C GLY A 95 -3.36 -12.99 19.91
N GLU A 96 -2.82 -12.35 20.95
CA GLU A 96 -3.56 -12.09 22.20
C GLU A 96 -4.25 -10.73 22.21
N ASN A 97 -3.66 -9.74 21.54
CA ASN A 97 -4.18 -8.36 21.51
C ASN A 97 -5.01 -8.13 20.25
N PRO A 98 -6.34 -7.93 20.35
CA PRO A 98 -7.20 -7.70 19.20
C PRO A 98 -6.95 -6.34 18.50
N GLU A 99 -6.28 -5.41 19.17
CA GLU A 99 -5.99 -4.06 18.67
C GLU A 99 -4.60 -3.96 18.00
N ASN A 100 -3.83 -5.07 17.97
CA ASN A 100 -2.53 -5.13 17.27
C ASN A 100 -2.36 -6.46 16.52
N VAL A 101 -1.73 -6.39 15.37
CA VAL A 101 -1.34 -7.58 14.60
C VAL A 101 -0.09 -8.20 15.21
N ASP A 102 -0.17 -9.47 15.58
CA ASP A 102 0.98 -10.32 15.86
C ASP A 102 1.38 -11.06 14.58
N TYR A 103 2.27 -10.45 13.78
CA TYR A 103 2.69 -11.04 12.50
C TYR A 103 3.35 -12.41 12.65
N GLY A 104 4.01 -12.67 13.78
CA GLY A 104 4.57 -13.99 14.08
C GLY A 104 3.49 -15.05 14.25
N ALA A 105 2.45 -14.76 15.03
CA ALA A 105 1.29 -15.63 15.16
C ALA A 105 0.55 -15.79 13.82
N ILE A 106 0.36 -14.70 13.07
CA ILE A 106 -0.28 -14.73 11.75
C ILE A 106 0.48 -15.66 10.79
N TYR A 107 1.80 -15.50 10.67
CA TYR A 107 2.62 -16.35 9.81
C TYR A 107 2.47 -17.84 10.17
N ASN A 108 2.62 -18.15 11.46
CA ASN A 108 2.62 -19.53 11.94
C ASN A 108 1.25 -20.22 11.83
N GLN A 109 0.15 -19.47 11.84
CA GLN A 109 -1.20 -20.05 11.84
C GLN A 109 -1.88 -19.99 10.47
N LYS A 110 -1.71 -18.90 9.72
CA LYS A 110 -2.43 -18.74 8.44
C LYS A 110 -1.91 -19.66 7.34
N TYR A 111 -0.59 -19.79 7.18
CA TYR A 111 -0.03 -20.62 6.11
C TYR A 111 -0.40 -22.11 6.22
N PRO A 112 -0.39 -22.76 7.40
CA PRO A 112 -0.89 -24.13 7.55
C PRO A 112 -2.37 -24.29 7.15
N LEU A 113 -3.21 -23.31 7.48
CA LEU A 113 -4.63 -23.33 7.09
C LEU A 113 -4.81 -23.15 5.57
N LEU A 114 -4.05 -22.24 4.96
CA LEU A 114 -4.06 -22.07 3.50
C LEU A 114 -3.55 -23.33 2.78
N ARG A 115 -2.54 -24.01 3.35
CA ARG A 115 -2.07 -25.30 2.83
C ARG A 115 -3.16 -26.36 2.90
N LYS A 116 -3.86 -26.45 4.02
CA LYS A 116 -4.99 -27.36 4.19
C LYS A 116 -6.11 -27.06 3.20
N ALA A 117 -6.43 -25.80 2.99
CA ALA A 117 -7.42 -25.40 1.98
C ALA A 117 -7.03 -25.85 0.56
N TYR A 118 -5.75 -25.74 0.21
CA TYR A 118 -5.24 -26.24 -1.08
C TYR A 118 -5.31 -27.76 -1.18
N GLU A 119 -4.94 -28.49 -0.14
CA GLU A 119 -5.05 -29.95 -0.11
C GLU A 119 -6.52 -30.41 -0.25
N ASN A 120 -7.44 -29.75 0.44
CA ASN A 120 -8.86 -29.99 0.30
C ASN A 120 -9.35 -29.66 -1.12
N TYR A 121 -8.87 -28.57 -1.71
CA TYR A 121 -9.15 -28.24 -3.11
C TYR A 121 -8.76 -29.38 -4.06
N LYS A 122 -7.59 -29.99 -3.88
CA LYS A 122 -7.09 -31.09 -4.74
C LYS A 122 -7.81 -32.42 -4.51
N ASN A 123 -8.12 -32.75 -3.25
CA ASN A 123 -8.55 -34.08 -2.84
C ASN A 123 -10.07 -34.26 -2.76
N THR A 124 -10.84 -33.18 -2.79
CA THR A 124 -12.30 -33.27 -2.75
C THR A 124 -12.85 -33.82 -4.05
N LYS A 125 -13.83 -34.75 -3.96
CA LYS A 125 -14.53 -35.30 -5.12
C LYS A 125 -15.16 -34.17 -5.94
N ASP A 126 -15.13 -34.36 -7.27
CA ASP A 126 -15.70 -33.40 -8.19
C ASP A 126 -17.21 -33.29 -7.98
N ASN A 127 -17.65 -32.07 -7.81
CA ASN A 127 -19.05 -31.64 -7.83
C ASN A 127 -19.11 -30.33 -8.63
N LYS A 128 -20.31 -29.84 -8.89
CA LYS A 128 -20.50 -28.64 -9.73
C LYS A 128 -19.74 -27.42 -9.19
N GLU A 129 -19.75 -27.19 -7.89
CA GLU A 129 -19.08 -26.06 -7.25
C GLU A 129 -17.54 -26.18 -7.38
N ARG A 130 -17.02 -27.41 -7.25
CA ARG A 130 -15.58 -27.68 -7.40
C ARG A 130 -15.14 -27.51 -8.85
N GLU A 131 -15.92 -27.96 -9.81
CA GLU A 131 -15.63 -27.75 -11.24
C GLU A 131 -15.62 -26.27 -11.60
N GLU A 132 -16.55 -25.49 -11.07
CA GLU A 132 -16.57 -24.04 -11.25
C GLU A 132 -15.33 -23.36 -10.63
N LEU A 133 -14.94 -23.76 -9.42
CA LEU A 133 -13.73 -23.23 -8.77
C LEU A 133 -12.46 -23.58 -9.56
N LYS A 134 -12.36 -24.80 -10.10
CA LYS A 134 -11.26 -25.20 -10.98
C LYS A 134 -11.20 -24.34 -12.24
N HIS A 135 -12.34 -24.12 -12.87
CA HIS A 135 -12.41 -23.27 -14.07
C HIS A 135 -11.95 -21.84 -13.78
N LEU A 136 -12.45 -21.23 -12.71
CA LEU A 136 -12.04 -19.89 -12.29
C LEU A 136 -10.54 -19.79 -11.95
N PHE A 137 -9.97 -20.84 -11.37
CA PHE A 137 -8.53 -20.89 -11.09
C PHE A 137 -7.69 -20.97 -12.37
N GLU A 138 -8.11 -21.80 -13.35
CA GLU A 138 -7.43 -21.87 -14.66
C GLU A 138 -7.53 -20.52 -15.42
N GLU A 139 -8.69 -19.88 -15.41
CA GLU A 139 -8.85 -18.55 -15.99
C GLU A 139 -7.94 -17.52 -15.30
N PHE A 140 -7.86 -17.53 -13.95
CA PHE A 140 -6.98 -16.65 -13.20
C PHE A 140 -5.50 -16.87 -13.60
N LYS A 141 -5.04 -18.12 -13.69
CA LYS A 141 -3.68 -18.44 -14.13
C LYS A 141 -3.40 -17.92 -15.54
N ALA A 142 -4.34 -18.11 -16.46
CA ALA A 142 -4.19 -17.66 -17.85
C ALA A 142 -4.10 -16.13 -17.96
N HIS A 143 -4.95 -15.40 -17.22
CA HIS A 143 -4.97 -13.93 -17.26
C HIS A 143 -3.76 -13.29 -16.58
N ASN A 144 -3.15 -13.94 -15.60
CA ASN A 144 -2.07 -13.40 -14.78
C ASN A 144 -0.69 -14.03 -15.08
N GLN A 145 -0.54 -14.81 -16.14
CA GLN A 145 0.69 -15.56 -16.44
C GLN A 145 1.94 -14.67 -16.55
N SER A 146 1.80 -13.39 -16.88
CA SER A 146 2.90 -12.45 -17.08
C SER A 146 3.70 -12.14 -15.80
N TRP A 147 3.07 -12.31 -14.63
CA TRP A 147 3.74 -12.10 -13.35
C TRP A 147 3.59 -13.31 -12.40
N LEU A 148 2.46 -14.01 -12.48
CA LEU A 148 2.10 -15.05 -11.52
C LEU A 148 3.09 -16.25 -11.55
N ASN A 149 3.58 -16.62 -12.72
CA ASN A 149 4.54 -17.72 -12.86
C ASN A 149 5.88 -17.38 -12.18
N ASP A 150 6.40 -16.19 -12.43
CA ASP A 150 7.65 -15.72 -11.82
C ASP A 150 7.50 -15.52 -10.31
N PHE A 151 6.41 -14.93 -9.85
CA PHE A 151 6.12 -14.78 -8.42
C PHE A 151 6.02 -16.12 -7.70
N ALA A 152 5.20 -17.06 -8.24
CA ALA A 152 5.00 -18.36 -7.62
C ALA A 152 6.31 -19.18 -7.57
N MET A 153 7.10 -19.11 -8.64
CA MET A 153 8.43 -19.74 -8.68
C MET A 153 9.38 -19.11 -7.66
N TYR A 154 9.45 -17.76 -7.60
CA TYR A 154 10.27 -17.03 -6.67
C TYR A 154 9.98 -17.40 -5.21
N ILE A 155 8.72 -17.35 -4.78
CA ILE A 155 8.34 -17.68 -3.40
C ILE A 155 8.61 -19.16 -3.09
N SER A 156 8.37 -20.04 -4.04
CA SER A 156 8.65 -21.48 -3.88
C SER A 156 10.14 -21.76 -3.71
N LEU A 157 10.99 -21.09 -4.48
CA LEU A 157 12.45 -21.16 -4.33
C LEU A 157 12.92 -20.53 -3.04
N LYS A 158 12.36 -19.41 -2.64
CA LYS A 158 12.66 -18.75 -1.37
C LYS A 158 12.38 -19.69 -0.19
N ASN A 159 11.26 -20.39 -0.22
CA ASN A 159 10.92 -21.42 0.77
C ASN A 159 11.90 -22.61 0.71
N HIS A 160 12.25 -23.07 -0.49
CA HIS A 160 13.20 -24.16 -0.73
C HIS A 160 14.59 -23.82 -0.18
N PHE A 161 15.04 -22.58 -0.29
CA PHE A 161 16.30 -22.07 0.23
C PHE A 161 16.17 -21.45 1.63
N ASN A 162 15.17 -21.84 2.42
CA ASN A 162 14.97 -21.42 3.82
C ASN A 162 14.94 -19.89 4.03
N GLY A 163 14.33 -19.18 3.11
CA GLY A 163 14.13 -17.73 3.19
C GLY A 163 15.35 -16.89 2.75
N LEU A 164 16.41 -17.48 2.24
CA LEU A 164 17.56 -16.74 1.73
C LEU A 164 17.12 -15.75 0.63
N PRO A 165 17.70 -14.53 0.60
CA PRO A 165 17.53 -13.59 -0.50
C PRO A 165 17.96 -14.22 -1.84
N TRP A 166 17.26 -13.86 -2.93
CA TRP A 166 17.52 -14.49 -4.22
C TRP A 166 18.94 -14.27 -4.76
N ASN A 167 19.59 -13.16 -4.41
CA ASN A 167 20.98 -12.90 -4.79
C ASN A 167 22.01 -13.78 -4.06
N GLU A 168 21.60 -14.53 -3.06
CA GLU A 168 22.40 -15.54 -2.36
C GLU A 168 22.10 -16.98 -2.82
N TRP A 169 21.18 -17.17 -3.77
CA TRP A 169 20.87 -18.50 -4.32
C TRP A 169 22.03 -19.02 -5.19
N PRO A 170 22.04 -20.35 -5.50
CA PRO A 170 22.98 -20.91 -6.46
C PRO A 170 22.98 -20.13 -7.78
N GLU A 171 24.16 -19.97 -8.37
CA GLU A 171 24.37 -19.08 -9.52
C GLU A 171 23.49 -19.40 -10.72
N ASP A 172 23.25 -20.69 -10.99
CA ASP A 172 22.44 -21.16 -12.10
C ASP A 172 20.98 -20.70 -12.01
N ILE A 173 20.38 -20.80 -10.82
CA ILE A 173 18.98 -20.38 -10.60
C ILE A 173 18.88 -18.88 -10.27
N LYS A 174 19.87 -18.28 -9.62
CA LYS A 174 19.98 -16.84 -9.41
C LYS A 174 19.96 -16.09 -10.75
N SER A 175 20.70 -16.59 -11.74
CA SER A 175 20.76 -16.03 -13.10
C SER A 175 19.68 -16.57 -14.04
N ARG A 176 18.72 -17.37 -13.53
CA ARG A 176 17.58 -17.90 -14.27
C ARG A 176 17.98 -18.70 -15.53
N GLN A 177 19.07 -19.48 -15.46
CA GLN A 177 19.48 -20.33 -16.58
C GLN A 177 18.34 -21.30 -16.94
N PRO A 178 18.03 -21.49 -18.24
CA PRO A 178 16.87 -22.30 -18.66
C PRO A 178 16.84 -23.70 -18.05
N GLU A 179 17.97 -24.39 -18.05
CA GLU A 179 18.09 -25.75 -17.51
C GLU A 179 17.90 -25.77 -15.98
N ALA A 180 18.36 -24.73 -15.29
CA ALA A 180 18.13 -24.58 -13.85
C ALA A 180 16.67 -24.27 -13.55
N MET A 181 16.04 -23.38 -14.32
CA MET A 181 14.62 -23.07 -14.19
C MET A 181 13.76 -24.35 -14.33
N GLU A 182 14.02 -25.19 -15.32
CA GLU A 182 13.29 -26.45 -15.52
C GLU A 182 13.56 -27.42 -14.37
N LYS A 183 14.82 -27.65 -13.99
CA LYS A 183 15.22 -28.55 -12.91
C LYS A 183 14.58 -28.15 -11.57
N TYR A 184 14.66 -26.87 -11.20
CA TYR A 184 14.09 -26.40 -9.94
C TYR A 184 12.56 -26.37 -9.98
N TYR A 185 11.95 -26.03 -11.13
CA TYR A 185 10.50 -26.13 -11.28
C TYR A 185 10.00 -27.55 -10.97
N GLU A 186 10.61 -28.61 -11.54
CA GLU A 186 10.23 -29.99 -11.21
C GLU A 186 10.40 -30.33 -9.72
N THR A 187 11.37 -29.69 -9.06
CA THR A 187 11.60 -29.88 -7.61
C THR A 187 10.50 -29.23 -6.76
N VAL A 188 10.02 -28.04 -7.15
CA VAL A 188 9.10 -27.23 -6.34
C VAL A 188 7.72 -27.06 -6.96
N LYS A 189 7.36 -27.80 -7.99
CA LYS A 189 6.13 -27.60 -8.77
C LYS A 189 4.84 -27.63 -7.95
N GLU A 190 4.78 -28.49 -6.94
CA GLU A 190 3.63 -28.54 -6.03
C GLU A 190 3.49 -27.26 -5.21
N GLU A 191 4.62 -26.69 -4.77
CA GLU A 191 4.67 -25.42 -4.08
C GLU A 191 4.28 -24.28 -5.01
N VAL A 192 4.74 -24.30 -6.25
CA VAL A 192 4.37 -23.30 -7.29
C VAL A 192 2.86 -23.28 -7.51
N GLU A 193 2.22 -24.43 -7.66
CA GLU A 193 0.76 -24.48 -7.84
C GLU A 193 0.01 -24.04 -6.57
N TYR A 194 0.52 -24.36 -5.38
CA TYR A 194 -0.01 -23.85 -4.13
C TYR A 194 0.09 -22.32 -4.04
N GLN A 195 1.22 -21.73 -4.39
CA GLN A 195 1.38 -20.28 -4.38
C GLN A 195 0.44 -19.58 -5.38
N LYS A 196 0.24 -20.15 -6.57
CA LYS A 196 -0.77 -19.67 -7.52
C LYS A 196 -2.19 -19.75 -6.97
N PHE A 197 -2.51 -20.83 -6.26
CA PHE A 197 -3.82 -21.02 -5.65
C PHE A 197 -4.09 -19.99 -4.54
N ILE A 198 -3.10 -19.68 -3.69
CA ILE A 198 -3.24 -18.64 -2.67
C ILE A 198 -3.51 -17.28 -3.34
N GLN A 199 -2.79 -16.95 -4.40
CA GLN A 199 -3.01 -15.71 -5.13
C GLN A 199 -4.42 -15.67 -5.75
N PHE A 200 -4.89 -16.77 -6.31
CA PHE A 200 -6.26 -16.89 -6.80
C PHE A 200 -7.28 -16.59 -5.69
N LEU A 201 -7.14 -17.18 -4.50
CA LEU A 201 -8.04 -16.92 -3.37
C LEU A 201 -8.04 -15.45 -2.95
N PHE A 202 -6.85 -14.83 -2.87
CA PHE A 202 -6.74 -13.41 -2.55
C PHE A 202 -7.48 -12.55 -3.57
N PHE A 203 -7.18 -12.70 -4.86
CA PHE A 203 -7.82 -11.87 -5.89
C PHE A 203 -9.32 -12.12 -6.02
N LYS A 204 -9.78 -13.36 -5.81
CA LYS A 204 -11.21 -13.68 -5.77
C LYS A 204 -11.93 -12.88 -4.68
N GLN A 205 -11.39 -12.87 -3.46
CA GLN A 205 -11.97 -12.16 -2.33
C GLN A 205 -11.82 -10.63 -2.48
N TRP A 206 -10.64 -10.16 -2.89
CA TRP A 206 -10.43 -8.72 -3.11
C TRP A 206 -11.34 -8.14 -4.19
N ASN A 207 -11.48 -8.84 -5.32
CA ASN A 207 -12.36 -8.39 -6.39
C ASN A 207 -13.84 -8.32 -5.94
N ALA A 208 -14.27 -9.21 -5.06
CA ALA A 208 -15.61 -9.14 -4.47
C ALA A 208 -15.79 -7.88 -3.59
N VAL A 209 -14.80 -7.56 -2.74
CA VAL A 209 -14.80 -6.33 -1.92
C VAL A 209 -14.78 -5.09 -2.79
N LYS A 210 -13.88 -5.02 -3.78
CA LYS A 210 -13.79 -3.88 -4.72
C LYS A 210 -15.09 -3.67 -5.48
N LYS A 211 -15.66 -4.74 -6.02
CA LYS A 211 -16.95 -4.70 -6.72
C LYS A 211 -18.03 -4.14 -5.80
N TYR A 212 -18.14 -4.65 -4.59
CA TYR A 212 -19.11 -4.18 -3.61
C TYR A 212 -18.92 -2.70 -3.27
N ALA A 213 -17.69 -2.24 -3.08
CA ALA A 213 -17.37 -0.83 -2.85
C ALA A 213 -17.87 0.03 -4.03
N ASN A 214 -17.53 -0.36 -5.27
CA ASN A 214 -17.93 0.39 -6.47
C ASN A 214 -19.45 0.41 -6.66
N GLU A 215 -20.17 -0.69 -6.42
CA GLU A 215 -21.63 -0.77 -6.49
C GLU A 215 -22.30 0.13 -5.43
N ASN A 216 -21.61 0.41 -4.32
CA ASN A 216 -22.06 1.34 -3.28
C ASN A 216 -21.53 2.79 -3.47
N GLY A 217 -20.93 3.09 -4.62
CA GLY A 217 -20.46 4.44 -4.98
C GLY A 217 -19.12 4.82 -4.32
N VAL A 218 -18.40 3.86 -3.75
CA VAL A 218 -17.08 4.05 -3.13
C VAL A 218 -16.00 3.62 -4.12
N LYS A 219 -15.02 4.49 -4.37
CA LYS A 219 -13.83 4.21 -5.16
C LYS A 219 -12.65 3.92 -4.23
N ILE A 220 -11.81 2.97 -4.62
CA ILE A 220 -10.62 2.59 -3.88
C ILE A 220 -9.41 3.35 -4.41
N ILE A 221 -8.68 4.02 -3.52
CA ILE A 221 -7.37 4.62 -3.82
C ILE A 221 -6.32 3.61 -3.35
N GLY A 222 -5.60 3.02 -4.31
CA GLY A 222 -4.43 2.17 -4.05
C GLY A 222 -3.15 2.99 -3.99
N ASP A 223 -2.04 2.33 -3.67
CA ASP A 223 -0.74 2.95 -3.50
C ASP A 223 0.34 2.16 -4.22
N ILE A 224 1.23 2.86 -4.93
CA ILE A 224 2.37 2.28 -5.62
C ILE A 224 3.65 2.93 -5.10
N PRO A 225 4.51 2.21 -4.35
CA PRO A 225 5.86 2.68 -4.07
C PRO A 225 6.64 2.86 -5.37
N ILE A 226 7.42 3.96 -5.52
CA ILE A 226 8.25 4.11 -6.72
C ILE A 226 9.21 2.95 -6.89
N PHE A 227 9.91 2.54 -5.83
CA PHE A 227 10.88 1.45 -5.86
C PHE A 227 10.25 0.13 -5.42
N VAL A 228 10.88 -0.99 -5.80
CA VAL A 228 10.54 -2.34 -5.33
C VAL A 228 11.58 -2.82 -4.33
N ALA A 229 11.24 -3.84 -3.53
CA ALA A 229 12.22 -4.46 -2.65
C ALA A 229 13.33 -5.15 -3.44
N ALA A 230 14.57 -5.08 -2.92
CA ALA A 230 15.70 -5.78 -3.55
C ALA A 230 15.47 -7.31 -3.56
N ASP A 231 14.94 -7.85 -2.47
CA ASP A 231 14.54 -9.24 -2.36
C ASP A 231 13.06 -9.40 -2.77
N SER A 232 12.83 -9.39 -4.08
CA SER A 232 11.50 -9.51 -4.69
C SER A 232 11.53 -10.32 -5.97
N SER A 233 10.38 -10.86 -6.34
CA SER A 233 10.19 -11.50 -7.65
C SER A 233 10.40 -10.52 -8.81
N ASP A 234 10.09 -9.26 -8.61
CA ASP A 234 10.28 -8.21 -9.60
C ASP A 234 11.76 -8.03 -9.95
N ALA A 235 12.62 -7.95 -8.93
CA ALA A 235 14.06 -7.79 -9.10
C ALA A 235 14.72 -9.08 -9.65
N TRP A 236 14.28 -10.26 -9.20
CA TRP A 236 14.80 -11.54 -9.70
C TRP A 236 14.37 -11.85 -11.13
N ALA A 237 13.13 -11.54 -11.49
CA ALA A 237 12.58 -11.85 -12.81
C ALA A 237 13.04 -10.86 -13.90
N ASN A 238 13.35 -9.62 -13.53
CA ASN A 238 13.68 -8.54 -14.47
C ASN A 238 14.97 -7.80 -14.06
N PRO A 239 16.09 -8.49 -13.79
CA PRO A 239 17.27 -7.85 -13.24
C PRO A 239 17.88 -6.78 -14.17
N GLU A 240 17.63 -6.85 -15.48
CA GLU A 240 18.15 -5.91 -16.48
C GLU A 240 17.55 -4.50 -16.37
N ILE A 241 16.37 -4.36 -15.75
CA ILE A 241 15.74 -3.04 -15.53
C ILE A 241 16.20 -2.35 -14.25
N PHE A 242 17.12 -2.96 -13.50
CA PHE A 242 17.71 -2.41 -12.29
C PHE A 242 19.21 -2.21 -12.43
N LEU A 243 19.79 -1.35 -11.59
CA LEU A 243 21.24 -1.10 -11.56
C LEU A 243 21.92 -2.13 -10.64
N PHE A 244 22.10 -3.33 -11.18
CA PHE A 244 22.86 -4.41 -10.55
C PHE A 244 24.24 -4.56 -11.18
N ASP A 245 25.19 -5.06 -10.38
CA ASP A 245 26.50 -5.49 -10.86
C ASP A 245 26.44 -6.92 -11.46
N GLU A 246 27.60 -7.45 -11.85
CA GLU A 246 27.71 -8.81 -12.43
C GLU A 246 27.33 -9.90 -11.42
N GLU A 247 27.44 -9.63 -10.11
CA GLU A 247 27.07 -10.55 -9.03
C GLU A 247 25.59 -10.42 -8.62
N ARG A 248 24.83 -9.57 -9.31
CA ARG A 248 23.41 -9.25 -9.01
C ARG A 248 23.22 -8.53 -7.68
N LYS A 249 24.23 -7.77 -7.24
CA LYS A 249 24.10 -6.84 -6.11
C LYS A 249 23.77 -5.44 -6.62
N PRO A 250 22.97 -4.65 -5.88
CA PRO A 250 22.74 -3.25 -6.24
C PRO A 250 24.06 -2.48 -6.32
N VAL A 251 24.27 -1.68 -7.36
CA VAL A 251 25.43 -0.76 -7.41
C VAL A 251 25.21 0.42 -6.48
N LYS A 252 23.98 0.94 -6.48
CA LYS A 252 23.48 1.96 -5.57
C LYS A 252 22.04 1.61 -5.17
N VAL A 253 21.62 2.17 -4.06
CA VAL A 253 20.27 1.97 -3.51
C VAL A 253 19.56 3.29 -3.28
N ALA A 254 18.23 3.23 -3.20
CA ALA A 254 17.38 4.38 -2.95
C ALA A 254 17.47 4.85 -1.50
N GLY A 255 17.29 6.14 -1.32
CA GLY A 255 17.17 6.79 -0.02
C GLY A 255 16.71 8.24 -0.16
N VAL A 256 16.79 8.99 0.92
CA VAL A 256 16.62 10.45 0.96
C VAL A 256 17.80 11.07 1.71
N PRO A 257 18.24 12.27 1.29
CA PRO A 257 19.35 12.94 1.94
C PRO A 257 19.03 13.33 3.39
N PRO A 258 20.05 13.67 4.19
CA PRO A 258 19.85 14.31 5.49
C PRO A 258 18.94 15.52 5.39
N ASP A 259 18.01 15.62 6.34
CA ASP A 259 17.06 16.73 6.45
C ASP A 259 16.77 17.06 7.95
N TYR A 260 15.80 17.93 8.20
CA TYR A 260 15.38 18.26 9.56
C TYR A 260 14.81 17.08 10.37
N PHE A 261 14.28 16.07 9.70
CA PHE A 261 13.67 14.89 10.33
C PHE A 261 14.69 13.78 10.59
N SER A 262 15.76 13.72 9.78
CA SER A 262 16.82 12.71 9.91
C SER A 262 18.19 13.30 9.58
N ALA A 263 19.05 13.44 10.60
CA ALA A 263 20.39 13.97 10.43
C ALA A 263 21.30 13.10 9.54
N THR A 264 20.97 11.83 9.34
CA THR A 264 21.71 10.87 8.49
C THR A 264 20.96 10.51 7.20
N GLY A 265 19.82 11.15 6.97
CA GLY A 265 18.89 10.79 5.90
C GLY A 265 18.17 9.47 6.18
N GLN A 266 17.48 8.95 5.17
CA GLN A 266 16.82 7.65 5.24
C GLN A 266 17.43 6.73 4.17
N LEU A 267 17.97 5.61 4.58
CA LEU A 267 18.47 4.57 3.69
C LEU A 267 17.39 3.51 3.48
N TRP A 268 16.75 3.50 2.30
CA TRP A 268 15.66 2.57 2.02
C TRP A 268 16.12 1.21 1.53
N GLY A 269 17.28 1.17 0.86
CA GLY A 269 17.89 -0.09 0.41
C GLY A 269 17.28 -0.69 -0.86
N ASN A 270 16.28 -0.07 -1.47
CA ASN A 270 15.67 -0.52 -2.72
C ASN A 270 16.64 -0.38 -3.88
N PRO A 271 16.69 -1.32 -4.85
CA PRO A 271 17.50 -1.18 -6.05
C PRO A 271 16.97 -0.03 -6.92
N LEU A 272 17.88 0.68 -7.55
CA LEU A 272 17.55 1.76 -8.47
C LEU A 272 17.27 1.22 -9.87
N TYR A 273 16.36 1.89 -10.59
CA TYR A 273 16.03 1.53 -11.97
C TYR A 273 17.13 1.90 -12.95
N ASN A 274 17.37 1.04 -13.92
CA ASN A 274 18.08 1.37 -15.16
C ASN A 274 17.09 2.03 -16.13
N TRP A 275 16.94 3.36 -16.00
CA TRP A 275 15.96 4.11 -16.79
C TRP A 275 16.24 4.07 -18.29
N ASP A 276 17.52 3.97 -18.70
CA ASP A 276 17.89 3.82 -20.11
C ASP A 276 17.38 2.49 -20.66
N LYS A 277 17.55 1.41 -19.90
CA LYS A 277 17.04 0.09 -20.29
C LYS A 277 15.50 0.05 -20.30
N LEU A 278 14.87 0.64 -19.33
CA LEU A 278 13.40 0.76 -19.31
C LEU A 278 12.89 1.54 -20.53
N LYS A 279 13.59 2.62 -20.94
CA LYS A 279 13.26 3.40 -22.13
C LYS A 279 13.42 2.57 -23.41
N GLU A 280 14.53 1.81 -23.55
CA GLU A 280 14.72 0.85 -24.66
C GLU A 280 13.57 -0.16 -24.80
N LEU A 281 13.05 -0.60 -23.64
CA LEU A 281 11.91 -1.53 -23.53
C LEU A 281 10.55 -0.79 -23.56
N ASN A 282 10.51 0.48 -23.98
CA ASN A 282 9.30 1.32 -24.02
C ASN A 282 8.54 1.34 -22.67
N TYR A 283 9.24 1.28 -21.55
CA TYR A 283 8.70 1.27 -20.20
C TYR A 283 7.65 0.17 -19.94
N LYS A 284 7.71 -0.93 -20.68
CA LYS A 284 6.72 -2.00 -20.64
C LYS A 284 6.42 -2.49 -19.22
N TRP A 285 7.45 -2.71 -18.40
CA TRP A 285 7.29 -3.16 -17.03
C TRP A 285 6.50 -2.17 -16.16
N TRP A 286 6.76 -0.87 -16.31
CA TRP A 286 6.01 0.17 -15.60
C TRP A 286 4.56 0.28 -16.07
N ILE A 287 4.32 0.13 -17.36
CA ILE A 287 2.98 0.12 -17.96
C ILE A 287 2.18 -1.07 -17.40
N ASP A 288 2.79 -2.26 -17.37
CA ASP A 288 2.16 -3.46 -16.83
C ASP A 288 1.88 -3.32 -15.32
N ARG A 289 2.79 -2.69 -14.57
CA ARG A 289 2.63 -2.41 -13.14
C ARG A 289 1.43 -1.48 -12.88
N VAL A 290 1.34 -0.38 -13.62
CA VAL A 290 0.22 0.55 -13.51
C VAL A 290 -1.10 -0.12 -13.89
N LYS A 291 -1.10 -0.88 -15.00
CA LYS A 291 -2.28 -1.64 -15.45
C LYS A 291 -2.75 -2.65 -14.41
N ALA A 292 -1.84 -3.41 -13.82
CA ALA A 292 -2.15 -4.38 -12.77
C ALA A 292 -2.76 -3.69 -11.53
N ASN A 293 -2.17 -2.56 -11.09
CA ASN A 293 -2.72 -1.82 -9.96
C ASN A 293 -4.12 -1.24 -10.24
N LEU A 294 -4.39 -0.77 -11.46
CA LEU A 294 -5.74 -0.32 -11.84
C LEU A 294 -6.78 -1.46 -11.88
N SER A 295 -6.36 -2.71 -11.94
CA SER A 295 -7.28 -3.84 -11.74
C SER A 295 -7.72 -4.00 -10.28
N THR A 296 -6.86 -3.61 -9.33
CA THR A 296 -7.12 -3.73 -7.88
C THR A 296 -7.66 -2.46 -7.23
N CYS A 297 -7.48 -1.29 -7.84
CA CYS A 297 -7.99 -0.01 -7.33
C CYS A 297 -8.62 0.83 -8.44
N ASP A 298 -9.23 1.95 -8.09
CA ASP A 298 -9.88 2.88 -9.03
C ASP A 298 -9.06 4.16 -9.25
N ILE A 299 -8.19 4.49 -8.29
CA ILE A 299 -7.28 5.64 -8.29
C ILE A 299 -5.95 5.15 -7.74
N ILE A 300 -4.85 5.58 -8.31
CA ILE A 300 -3.51 5.23 -7.85
C ILE A 300 -2.86 6.45 -7.18
N ARG A 301 -2.37 6.30 -5.95
CA ARG A 301 -1.36 7.20 -5.38
C ARG A 301 0.01 6.66 -5.75
N ILE A 302 0.85 7.48 -6.35
CA ILE A 302 2.25 7.13 -6.58
C ILE A 302 3.06 7.76 -5.45
N ASP A 303 3.66 6.89 -4.66
CA ASP A 303 4.53 7.25 -3.55
C ASP A 303 5.88 7.74 -4.05
N HIS A 304 6.43 8.76 -3.37
CA HIS A 304 7.70 9.41 -3.70
C HIS A 304 7.79 9.88 -5.17
N PHE A 305 6.76 10.59 -5.65
CA PHE A 305 6.67 11.07 -7.04
C PHE A 305 7.88 11.90 -7.48
N ARG A 306 8.52 12.63 -6.55
CA ARG A 306 9.73 13.40 -6.85
C ARG A 306 10.85 12.55 -7.47
N GLY A 307 10.93 11.26 -7.15
CA GLY A 307 11.94 10.35 -7.68
C GLY A 307 11.88 10.15 -9.19
N PHE A 308 10.79 10.54 -9.86
CA PHE A 308 10.72 10.57 -11.32
C PHE A 308 11.35 11.83 -11.92
N ASP A 309 11.57 12.89 -11.15
CA ASP A 309 12.36 14.05 -11.55
C ASP A 309 13.83 13.82 -11.21
N GLU A 310 14.12 13.65 -9.92
CA GLU A 310 15.44 13.32 -9.37
C GLU A 310 15.28 12.42 -8.14
N TYR A 311 16.13 11.41 -8.04
CA TYR A 311 16.16 10.48 -6.90
C TYR A 311 17.54 10.48 -6.23
N TRP A 312 17.55 10.22 -4.92
CA TRP A 312 18.77 10.14 -4.12
C TRP A 312 19.35 8.73 -4.17
N ALA A 313 20.54 8.61 -4.74
CA ALA A 313 21.25 7.36 -5.01
C ALA A 313 22.42 7.20 -4.04
N VAL A 314 22.32 6.26 -3.11
CA VAL A 314 23.33 5.99 -2.09
C VAL A 314 24.19 4.79 -2.49
N PRO A 315 25.53 4.81 -2.33
CA PRO A 315 26.38 3.65 -2.60
C PRO A 315 25.91 2.42 -1.83
N TYR A 316 25.85 1.27 -2.49
CA TYR A 316 25.46 0.03 -1.82
C TYR A 316 26.49 -0.36 -0.74
N GLY A 317 26.02 -0.71 0.45
CA GLY A 317 26.86 -1.04 1.60
C GLY A 317 27.09 0.11 2.58
N ASP A 318 26.70 1.35 2.24
CA ASP A 318 26.71 2.45 3.19
C ASP A 318 25.67 2.20 4.30
N LYS A 319 25.95 2.71 5.49
CA LYS A 319 25.07 2.53 6.67
C LYS A 319 24.06 3.67 6.85
N THR A 320 24.31 4.79 6.18
CA THR A 320 23.46 5.99 6.22
C THR A 320 23.29 6.54 4.81
N ALA A 321 22.37 7.48 4.64
CA ALA A 321 22.13 8.08 3.34
C ALA A 321 22.96 9.36 3.07
N GLU A 322 23.96 9.68 3.91
CA GLU A 322 24.74 10.92 3.83
C GLU A 322 25.58 11.05 2.54
N ASN A 323 26.13 9.94 2.03
CA ASN A 323 27.04 9.93 0.88
C ASN A 323 26.31 9.75 -0.47
N GLY A 324 25.02 10.01 -0.53
CA GLY A 324 24.26 9.87 -1.77
C GLY A 324 24.54 10.98 -2.77
N THR A 325 23.97 10.82 -3.95
CA THR A 325 24.02 11.81 -5.04
C THR A 325 22.65 11.88 -5.73
N TRP A 326 22.23 13.08 -6.14
CA TRP A 326 21.05 13.25 -6.96
C TRP A 326 21.29 12.72 -8.38
N CYS A 327 20.38 11.88 -8.85
CA CYS A 327 20.38 11.31 -10.18
C CYS A 327 19.07 11.64 -10.89
N PRO A 328 19.11 11.94 -12.21
CA PRO A 328 17.91 12.28 -12.96
C PRO A 328 16.98 11.08 -13.13
N GLY A 329 15.69 11.31 -12.97
CA GLY A 329 14.63 10.37 -13.28
C GLY A 329 14.17 10.44 -14.75
N PRO A 330 13.20 9.60 -15.15
CA PRO A 330 12.70 9.51 -16.53
C PRO A 330 11.76 10.67 -16.92
N ARG A 331 11.31 11.47 -15.97
CA ARG A 331 10.40 12.60 -16.15
C ARG A 331 9.18 12.25 -17.03
N MET A 332 8.81 13.13 -17.95
CA MET A 332 7.65 12.94 -18.84
C MET A 332 7.78 11.79 -19.85
N ASP A 333 8.99 11.27 -20.09
CA ASP A 333 9.17 10.13 -21.01
C ASP A 333 8.35 8.91 -20.53
N LEU A 334 8.43 8.59 -19.23
CA LEU A 334 7.65 7.50 -18.63
C LEU A 334 6.15 7.79 -18.68
N PHE A 335 5.73 8.97 -18.24
CA PHE A 335 4.30 9.30 -18.16
C PHE A 335 3.65 9.41 -19.54
N ASN A 336 4.39 9.86 -20.57
CA ASN A 336 3.94 9.84 -21.95
C ASN A 336 3.77 8.40 -22.47
N ALA A 337 4.70 7.50 -22.15
CA ALA A 337 4.59 6.09 -22.54
C ALA A 337 3.37 5.42 -21.88
N ILE A 338 3.17 5.63 -20.58
CA ILE A 338 1.98 5.13 -19.84
C ILE A 338 0.69 5.70 -20.46
N LYS A 339 0.63 7.01 -20.69
CA LYS A 339 -0.54 7.66 -21.28
C LYS A 339 -0.86 7.20 -22.69
N ASN A 340 0.17 6.97 -23.50
CA ASN A 340 0.00 6.49 -24.89
C ASN A 340 -0.61 5.08 -24.92
N GLU A 341 -0.24 4.22 -23.97
CA GLU A 341 -0.71 2.83 -23.91
C GLU A 341 -2.05 2.68 -23.17
N LEU A 342 -2.20 3.39 -22.04
CA LEU A 342 -3.34 3.20 -21.13
C LEU A 342 -4.36 4.35 -21.15
N GLY A 343 -4.06 5.45 -21.83
CA GLY A 343 -4.90 6.65 -21.83
C GLY A 343 -4.70 7.55 -20.60
N GLU A 344 -5.65 8.44 -20.36
CA GLU A 344 -5.65 9.30 -19.17
C GLU A 344 -6.00 8.50 -17.92
N LEU A 345 -5.15 8.57 -16.89
CA LEU A 345 -5.28 7.77 -15.68
C LEU A 345 -5.57 8.61 -14.44
N PRO A 346 -6.35 8.08 -13.50
CA PRO A 346 -6.63 8.72 -12.22
C PRO A 346 -5.45 8.50 -11.25
N ILE A 347 -4.42 9.33 -11.35
CA ILE A 347 -3.22 9.25 -10.53
C ILE A 347 -3.10 10.46 -9.61
N ILE A 348 -2.70 10.23 -8.36
CA ILE A 348 -2.31 11.21 -7.34
C ILE A 348 -0.80 11.14 -7.20
N ALA A 349 -0.13 12.29 -7.23
CA ALA A 349 1.31 12.38 -7.00
C ALA A 349 1.60 12.68 -5.53
N GLU A 350 2.34 11.80 -4.85
CA GLU A 350 2.89 12.15 -3.54
C GLU A 350 4.12 13.03 -3.75
N ASP A 351 3.94 14.32 -3.52
CA ASP A 351 4.90 15.39 -3.73
C ASP A 351 5.29 16.07 -2.41
N LEU A 352 5.49 15.28 -1.37
CA LEU A 352 5.89 15.74 -0.04
C LEU A 352 7.42 15.88 0.07
N GLY A 353 7.88 16.60 1.10
CA GLY A 353 9.29 16.85 1.37
C GLY A 353 9.85 18.05 0.59
N THR A 354 11.16 18.02 0.28
CA THR A 354 11.82 19.15 -0.39
C THR A 354 11.39 19.23 -1.85
N MET A 355 10.63 20.27 -2.18
CA MET A 355 10.14 20.52 -3.55
C MET A 355 11.13 21.38 -4.33
N THR A 356 11.62 20.86 -5.44
CA THR A 356 12.37 21.63 -6.44
C THR A 356 11.45 22.10 -7.54
N GLN A 357 11.88 23.14 -8.31
CA GLN A 357 11.11 23.59 -9.46
C GLN A 357 10.89 22.46 -10.49
N GLY A 358 11.88 21.55 -10.65
CA GLY A 358 11.76 20.40 -11.55
C GLY A 358 10.63 19.45 -11.19
N VAL A 359 10.42 19.17 -9.89
CA VAL A 359 9.32 18.33 -9.38
C VAL A 359 7.96 19.03 -9.61
N ILE A 360 7.89 20.34 -9.35
CA ILE A 360 6.68 21.13 -9.58
C ILE A 360 6.30 21.09 -11.07
N ASP A 361 7.26 21.39 -11.96
CA ASP A 361 7.07 21.39 -13.41
C ASP A 361 6.61 20.00 -13.91
N LEU A 362 7.21 18.92 -13.39
CA LEU A 362 6.83 17.57 -13.75
C LEU A 362 5.40 17.25 -13.33
N ARG A 363 5.02 17.55 -12.08
CA ARG A 363 3.66 17.34 -11.58
C ARG A 363 2.64 18.15 -12.41
N GLU A 364 2.93 19.41 -12.70
CA GLU A 364 2.06 20.26 -13.53
C GLU A 364 1.93 19.72 -14.95
N ALA A 365 3.03 19.25 -15.55
CA ALA A 365 3.02 18.65 -16.90
C ALA A 365 2.18 17.36 -16.97
N THR A 366 2.19 16.54 -15.91
CA THR A 366 1.30 15.35 -15.81
C THR A 366 -0.15 15.74 -15.55
N GLY A 367 -0.39 16.87 -14.92
CA GLY A 367 -1.71 17.30 -14.43
C GLY A 367 -2.21 16.55 -13.20
N PHE A 368 -1.37 15.74 -12.56
CA PHE A 368 -1.74 15.00 -11.34
C PHE A 368 -1.92 15.94 -10.15
N PRO A 369 -2.94 15.72 -9.30
CA PRO A 369 -3.04 16.43 -8.04
C PRO A 369 -1.87 16.03 -7.11
N GLY A 370 -1.28 17.02 -6.47
CA GLY A 370 -0.33 16.82 -5.39
C GLY A 370 -1.04 16.65 -4.04
N MET A 371 -0.27 16.38 -3.00
CA MET A 371 -0.76 16.14 -1.65
C MET A 371 -0.52 17.35 -0.73
N LYS A 372 -1.43 17.59 0.19
CA LYS A 372 -1.32 18.57 1.26
C LYS A 372 -1.64 17.90 2.60
N ILE A 373 -0.72 17.99 3.55
CA ILE A 373 -0.85 17.38 4.89
C ILE A 373 -1.12 18.47 5.91
N LEU A 374 -2.32 18.52 6.46
CA LEU A 374 -2.72 19.54 7.41
C LEU A 374 -1.87 19.47 8.70
N GLY A 375 -1.45 18.28 9.13
CA GLY A 375 -0.55 18.12 10.28
C GLY A 375 0.79 18.86 10.16
N PHE A 376 1.21 19.24 8.95
CA PHE A 376 2.41 20.07 8.72
C PHE A 376 2.13 21.59 8.71
N ALA A 377 0.85 21.98 8.74
CA ALA A 377 0.46 23.38 8.56
C ALA A 377 0.75 24.26 9.77
N PHE A 378 0.78 23.68 10.97
CA PHE A 378 0.76 24.46 12.22
C PHE A 378 2.15 24.64 12.82
N ASP A 379 3.10 25.12 12.01
CA ASP A 379 4.37 25.64 12.47
C ASP A 379 4.21 27.17 12.68
N SER A 380 4.33 27.61 13.93
CA SER A 380 4.13 29.01 14.31
C SER A 380 5.28 29.92 13.88
N LYS A 381 6.39 29.35 13.39
CA LYS A 381 7.62 30.09 13.07
C LYS A 381 7.82 30.32 11.59
N GLU A 382 7.16 29.50 10.73
CA GLU A 382 7.37 29.53 9.30
C GLU A 382 6.04 29.58 8.54
N GLU A 383 5.98 30.43 7.50
CA GLU A 383 4.92 30.37 6.51
C GLU A 383 5.12 29.09 5.66
N ASN A 384 4.05 28.34 5.45
CA ASN A 384 4.11 27.13 4.65
C ASN A 384 2.85 26.92 3.78
N ASP A 385 3.02 26.11 2.76
CA ASP A 385 1.97 25.82 1.76
C ASP A 385 0.96 24.74 2.22
N TYR A 386 1.01 24.33 3.48
CA TYR A 386 0.10 23.32 4.03
C TYR A 386 -1.13 23.92 4.72
N LEU A 387 -1.21 25.24 4.82
CA LEU A 387 -2.39 25.93 5.34
C LEU A 387 -3.54 25.90 4.31
N PRO A 388 -4.77 25.53 4.68
CA PRO A 388 -5.90 25.37 3.77
C PRO A 388 -6.21 26.54 2.83
N HIS A 389 -5.90 27.78 3.23
CA HIS A 389 -6.13 28.97 2.41
C HIS A 389 -5.13 29.12 1.25
N THR A 390 -4.00 28.38 1.26
CA THR A 390 -2.99 28.39 0.20
C THR A 390 -3.22 27.32 -0.87
N TYR A 391 -4.18 26.42 -0.67
CA TYR A 391 -4.36 25.26 -1.56
C TYR A 391 -4.84 25.66 -2.95
N THR A 392 -4.47 24.85 -3.91
CA THR A 392 -5.06 24.87 -5.25
C THR A 392 -6.19 23.83 -5.34
N LYS A 393 -7.06 23.98 -6.33
CA LYS A 393 -8.15 23.03 -6.52
C LYS A 393 -7.65 21.63 -6.91
N ASN A 394 -6.55 21.56 -7.68
CA ASN A 394 -5.95 20.28 -8.10
C ASN A 394 -5.01 19.73 -7.04
N CYS A 395 -5.53 19.42 -5.87
CA CYS A 395 -4.77 18.74 -4.81
C CYS A 395 -5.67 17.82 -3.98
N VAL A 396 -5.06 16.95 -3.22
CA VAL A 396 -5.66 16.10 -2.20
C VAL A 396 -5.18 16.57 -0.84
N VAL A 397 -6.09 16.92 0.05
CA VAL A 397 -5.75 17.26 1.43
C VAL A 397 -5.94 16.06 2.34
N TYR A 398 -4.98 15.86 3.23
CA TYR A 398 -4.99 14.87 4.30
C TYR A 398 -4.90 15.59 5.64
N THR A 399 -5.50 15.04 6.69
CA THR A 399 -5.16 15.46 8.06
C THR A 399 -3.79 14.94 8.46
N GLY A 400 -3.48 13.73 8.08
CA GLY A 400 -2.21 13.02 8.16
C GLY A 400 -2.23 11.80 7.24
N THR A 401 -1.07 11.17 7.03
CA THR A 401 -0.91 9.89 6.34
C THR A 401 -0.53 8.79 7.34
N HIS A 402 -0.21 7.60 6.85
CA HIS A 402 0.32 6.51 7.67
C HIS A 402 1.68 6.81 8.32
N ASP A 403 2.46 7.74 7.75
CA ASP A 403 3.79 8.13 8.26
C ASP A 403 3.73 9.22 9.34
N ASN A 404 2.59 9.89 9.45
CA ASN A 404 2.40 10.94 10.43
C ASN A 404 1.90 10.36 11.77
N ASP A 405 2.08 11.12 12.84
CA ASP A 405 1.32 10.88 14.07
C ASP A 405 -0.17 11.23 13.83
N THR A 406 -1.07 10.71 14.65
CA THR A 406 -2.46 11.11 14.62
C THR A 406 -2.58 12.60 15.00
N LEU A 407 -3.68 13.26 14.64
CA LEU A 407 -3.91 14.66 15.00
C LEU A 407 -3.82 14.90 16.51
N ILE A 408 -4.44 14.02 17.31
CA ILE A 408 -4.36 14.11 18.78
C ILE A 408 -2.94 13.82 19.27
N GLY A 409 -2.25 12.84 18.67
CA GLY A 409 -0.86 12.52 19.00
C GLY A 409 0.08 13.69 18.72
N TRP A 410 -0.07 14.32 17.55
CA TRP A 410 0.65 15.54 17.20
C TRP A 410 0.33 16.69 18.18
N PHE A 411 -0.95 17.00 18.37
CA PHE A 411 -1.39 18.10 19.22
C PHE A 411 -0.90 17.94 20.66
N THR A 412 -0.88 16.73 21.19
CA THR A 412 -0.39 16.45 22.54
C THR A 412 1.10 16.78 22.70
N LYS A 413 1.91 16.50 21.67
CA LYS A 413 3.38 16.66 21.70
C LYS A 413 3.88 18.03 21.22
N ALA A 414 3.07 18.77 20.46
CA ALA A 414 3.41 20.07 19.92
C ALA A 414 3.72 21.08 21.05
N ASN A 415 4.57 22.06 20.76
CA ASN A 415 4.81 23.16 21.68
C ASN A 415 3.56 24.10 21.78
N GLU A 416 3.49 24.93 22.81
CA GLU A 416 2.29 25.74 23.05
C GLU A 416 2.05 26.81 21.97
N ASP A 417 3.10 27.34 21.34
CA ASP A 417 2.95 28.31 20.26
C ASP A 417 2.27 27.70 19.03
N ASP A 418 2.67 26.48 18.65
CA ASP A 418 2.06 25.74 17.54
C ASP A 418 0.63 25.31 17.87
N LYS A 419 0.37 24.86 19.12
CA LYS A 419 -1.00 24.57 19.58
C LYS A 419 -1.88 25.79 19.51
N GLN A 420 -1.38 26.92 19.98
CA GLN A 420 -2.13 28.18 19.96
C GLN A 420 -2.39 28.63 18.52
N PHE A 421 -1.40 28.52 17.63
CA PHE A 421 -1.58 28.81 16.22
C PHE A 421 -2.66 27.93 15.59
N ALA A 422 -2.65 26.61 15.89
CA ALA A 422 -3.68 25.68 15.43
C ALA A 422 -5.08 26.06 15.94
N ARG A 423 -5.21 26.40 17.25
CA ARG A 423 -6.50 26.85 17.83
C ARG A 423 -7.03 28.11 17.14
N ASP A 424 -6.16 29.09 16.94
CA ASP A 424 -6.54 30.36 16.31
C ASP A 424 -6.93 30.18 14.85
N TYR A 425 -6.13 29.40 14.09
CA TYR A 425 -6.39 29.14 12.67
C TYR A 425 -7.68 28.36 12.45
N LEU A 426 -7.89 27.30 13.24
CA LEU A 426 -9.06 26.44 13.15
C LEU A 426 -10.29 27.03 13.85
N ASN A 427 -10.15 28.17 14.56
CA ASN A 427 -11.18 28.76 15.42
C ASN A 427 -11.73 27.71 16.41
N SER A 428 -10.82 26.92 17.01
CA SER A 428 -11.16 25.89 17.96
C SER A 428 -11.55 26.45 19.31
N ARG A 429 -12.58 25.86 19.92
CA ARG A 429 -13.08 26.31 21.23
C ARG A 429 -12.72 25.35 22.36
N SER A 430 -12.26 24.16 22.04
CA SER A 430 -11.90 23.12 22.99
C SER A 430 -10.87 22.18 22.39
N ASP A 431 -9.83 21.85 23.14
CA ASP A 431 -8.81 20.88 22.73
C ASP A 431 -9.39 19.46 22.55
N ASP A 432 -10.47 19.12 23.23
CA ASP A 432 -11.14 17.81 23.11
C ASP A 432 -11.72 17.57 21.70
N GLU A 433 -12.05 18.64 20.97
CA GLU A 433 -12.63 18.57 19.62
C GLU A 433 -11.65 19.03 18.51
N ILE A 434 -10.39 19.27 18.84
CA ILE A 434 -9.38 19.84 17.91
C ILE A 434 -9.24 18.98 16.64
N HIS A 435 -9.34 17.65 16.74
CA HIS A 435 -9.31 16.74 15.59
C HIS A 435 -10.49 16.96 14.65
N TRP A 436 -11.70 17.22 15.17
CA TRP A 436 -12.87 17.57 14.33
C TRP A 436 -12.75 18.94 13.71
N ASP A 437 -12.16 19.92 14.40
CA ASP A 437 -11.91 21.26 13.86
C ASP A 437 -10.85 21.18 12.75
N ALA A 438 -9.81 20.36 12.89
CA ALA A 438 -8.82 20.09 11.86
C ALA A 438 -9.45 19.41 10.63
N ILE A 439 -10.29 18.37 10.82
CA ILE A 439 -11.05 17.74 9.74
C ILE A 439 -11.95 18.76 9.03
N ARG A 440 -12.62 19.63 9.79
CA ARG A 440 -13.42 20.74 9.23
C ARG A 440 -12.56 21.69 8.41
N GLY A 441 -11.39 22.06 8.90
CA GLY A 441 -10.41 22.90 8.19
C GLY A 441 -10.00 22.28 6.86
N ALA A 442 -9.63 21.02 6.85
CA ALA A 442 -9.29 20.27 5.64
C ALA A 442 -10.47 20.21 4.65
N TRP A 443 -11.67 19.91 5.13
CA TRP A 443 -12.85 19.74 4.27
C TRP A 443 -13.43 21.04 3.74
N SER A 444 -13.25 22.15 4.44
CA SER A 444 -13.63 23.49 4.01
C SER A 444 -12.76 24.02 2.86
N SER A 445 -11.55 23.47 2.69
CA SER A 445 -10.60 23.90 1.68
C SER A 445 -11.10 23.72 0.24
N VAL A 446 -10.41 24.33 -0.70
CA VAL A 446 -10.71 24.21 -2.15
C VAL A 446 -10.23 22.90 -2.77
N ALA A 447 -9.46 22.09 -2.04
CA ALA A 447 -8.95 20.80 -2.52
C ALA A 447 -10.05 19.93 -3.11
N SER A 448 -9.80 19.29 -4.27
CA SER A 448 -10.77 18.43 -4.93
C SER A 448 -11.06 17.16 -4.11
N MET A 449 -10.07 16.58 -3.48
CA MET A 449 -10.25 15.43 -2.61
C MET A 449 -9.77 15.75 -1.19
N ALA A 450 -10.40 15.11 -0.20
CA ALA A 450 -9.99 15.21 1.20
C ALA A 450 -10.06 13.81 1.84
N ILE A 451 -8.93 13.34 2.36
CA ILE A 451 -8.80 12.02 2.97
C ILE A 451 -8.40 12.19 4.44
N VAL A 452 -9.04 11.43 5.31
CA VAL A 452 -8.80 11.45 6.75
C VAL A 452 -8.52 10.03 7.24
N PRO A 453 -7.42 9.77 7.96
CA PRO A 453 -7.24 8.51 8.66
C PRO A 453 -8.39 8.26 9.64
N ILE A 454 -8.85 7.02 9.73
CA ILE A 454 -9.95 6.68 10.64
C ILE A 454 -9.63 7.02 12.09
N GLN A 455 -8.36 6.96 12.48
CA GLN A 455 -7.87 7.32 13.81
C GLN A 455 -8.21 8.76 14.19
N ASP A 456 -8.12 9.67 13.21
CA ASP A 456 -8.43 11.10 13.44
C ASP A 456 -9.92 11.33 13.64
N PHE A 457 -10.80 10.58 12.96
CA PHE A 457 -12.24 10.62 13.24
C PHE A 457 -12.58 10.12 14.65
N LEU A 458 -11.82 9.13 15.12
CA LEU A 458 -11.99 8.53 16.45
C LEU A 458 -11.30 9.32 17.57
N GLY A 459 -10.49 10.34 17.24
CA GLY A 459 -9.74 11.12 18.22
C GLY A 459 -8.70 10.30 18.98
N LEU A 460 -8.06 9.32 18.30
CA LEU A 460 -7.04 8.47 18.91
C LEU A 460 -5.68 9.18 18.99
N GLY A 461 -4.90 8.86 20.01
CA GLY A 461 -3.56 9.37 20.21
C GLY A 461 -2.47 8.58 19.45
N SER A 462 -1.21 8.83 19.83
CA SER A 462 -0.04 8.20 19.16
C SER A 462 0.02 6.69 19.27
N GLU A 463 -0.72 6.08 20.19
CA GLU A 463 -0.87 4.63 20.31
C GLU A 463 -1.51 4.00 19.05
N ALA A 464 -2.25 4.79 18.30
CA ALA A 464 -2.88 4.35 17.05
C ALA A 464 -2.08 4.70 15.78
N ARG A 465 -0.86 5.21 15.92
CA ARG A 465 0.02 5.51 14.79
C ARG A 465 0.36 4.23 14.03
N ILE A 466 0.30 4.27 12.70
CA ILE A 466 0.54 3.11 11.82
C ILE A 466 2.03 2.88 11.63
N ASN A 467 2.77 3.93 11.23
CA ASN A 467 4.17 3.85 10.89
C ASN A 467 4.95 5.03 11.48
N THR A 468 6.13 4.74 11.98
CA THR A 468 7.13 5.74 12.35
C THR A 468 8.34 5.52 11.46
N PRO A 469 8.56 6.38 10.44
CA PRO A 469 9.68 6.26 9.52
C PRO A 469 11.02 6.17 10.28
N GLY A 470 11.91 5.30 9.79
CA GLY A 470 13.22 5.06 10.42
C GLY A 470 13.22 4.05 11.57
N LEU A 471 12.07 3.56 12.04
CA LEU A 471 12.02 2.46 13.01
C LEU A 471 11.87 1.12 12.27
N ALA A 472 12.73 0.16 12.64
CA ALA A 472 12.78 -1.17 12.01
C ALA A 472 11.68 -2.14 12.49
N SER A 473 10.96 -1.81 13.57
CA SER A 473 9.96 -2.67 14.19
C SER A 473 8.89 -1.88 14.92
N GLY A 474 7.76 -2.50 15.23
CA GLY A 474 6.64 -1.88 15.95
C GLY A 474 5.69 -1.09 15.05
N ASN A 475 5.91 -1.10 13.73
CA ASN A 475 5.07 -0.47 12.72
C ASN A 475 4.03 -1.46 12.14
N TRP A 476 3.00 -0.93 11.49
CA TRP A 476 1.98 -1.67 10.73
C TRP A 476 1.11 -2.63 11.55
N GLN A 477 1.13 -2.50 12.88
CA GLN A 477 0.46 -3.43 13.81
C GLN A 477 -0.92 -2.94 14.25
N TRP A 478 -1.17 -1.62 14.25
CA TRP A 478 -2.42 -1.08 14.79
C TRP A 478 -3.66 -1.61 14.07
N ARG A 479 -4.68 -1.94 14.87
CA ARG A 479 -5.99 -2.40 14.40
C ARG A 479 -7.11 -1.63 15.07
N LEU A 480 -8.17 -1.45 14.28
CA LEU A 480 -9.42 -0.87 14.72
C LEU A 480 -10.10 -1.80 15.76
N LYS A 481 -10.55 -1.22 16.85
CA LYS A 481 -11.34 -1.94 17.85
C LYS A 481 -12.72 -2.27 17.29
N GLU A 482 -13.24 -3.44 17.63
CA GLU A 482 -14.59 -3.86 17.25
C GLU A 482 -15.64 -2.91 17.83
N GLY A 483 -16.67 -2.57 17.06
CA GLY A 483 -17.80 -1.76 17.47
C GLY A 483 -17.59 -0.25 17.55
N VAL A 484 -16.40 0.29 17.21
CA VAL A 484 -16.14 1.75 17.25
C VAL A 484 -16.70 2.50 16.04
N LEU A 485 -16.96 1.81 14.93
CA LEU A 485 -17.62 2.37 13.76
C LEU A 485 -19.14 2.41 13.97
N THR A 486 -19.58 3.33 14.83
CA THR A 486 -20.99 3.44 15.21
C THR A 486 -21.80 4.22 14.20
N ASP A 487 -23.10 4.10 14.29
CA ASP A 487 -24.06 4.86 13.50
C ASP A 487 -23.97 6.36 13.78
N GLU A 488 -23.75 6.75 15.03
CA GLU A 488 -23.59 8.15 15.43
C GLU A 488 -22.33 8.76 14.80
N LEU A 489 -21.23 8.01 14.75
CA LEU A 489 -20.02 8.45 14.07
C LEU A 489 -20.27 8.64 12.57
N ALA A 490 -20.92 7.66 11.92
CA ALA A 490 -21.25 7.74 10.50
C ALA A 490 -22.13 8.96 10.20
N GLU A 491 -23.14 9.24 11.02
CA GLU A 491 -24.03 10.40 10.86
C GLU A 491 -23.29 11.72 11.07
N ARG A 492 -22.37 11.79 12.06
CA ARG A 492 -21.52 12.97 12.29
C ARG A 492 -20.64 13.28 11.08
N ILE A 493 -20.00 12.26 10.51
CA ILE A 493 -19.18 12.35 9.29
C ILE A 493 -20.07 12.79 8.11
N ALA A 494 -21.21 12.12 7.89
CA ALA A 494 -22.13 12.43 6.80
C ALA A 494 -22.64 13.88 6.85
N LYS A 495 -22.96 14.38 8.05
CA LYS A 495 -23.37 15.79 8.26
C LYS A 495 -22.26 16.75 7.81
N LEU A 496 -21.02 16.48 8.19
CA LEU A 496 -19.87 17.33 7.82
C LEU A 496 -19.63 17.26 6.30
N THR A 497 -19.70 16.06 5.71
CA THR A 497 -19.60 15.83 4.25
C THR A 497 -20.61 16.67 3.49
N LYS A 498 -21.85 16.68 3.93
CA LYS A 498 -22.93 17.47 3.32
C LYS A 498 -22.69 18.98 3.43
N VAL A 499 -22.21 19.47 4.59
CA VAL A 499 -21.94 20.90 4.80
C VAL A 499 -20.90 21.42 3.80
N TYR A 500 -19.88 20.63 3.47
CA TYR A 500 -18.80 21.04 2.57
C TYR A 500 -18.93 20.48 1.15
N SER A 501 -20.08 19.87 0.81
CA SER A 501 -20.38 19.34 -0.53
C SER A 501 -19.29 18.40 -1.07
N ARG A 502 -18.87 17.43 -0.25
CA ARG A 502 -17.85 16.44 -0.61
C ARG A 502 -18.42 15.06 -0.98
#